data_21dd26c07faffe2269b0b2996ce0feca
#
_entry.id   21dd26c07faffe2269b0b2996ce0feca
#
_cell.length_a   1.000
_cell.length_b   1.000
_cell.length_c   1.000
_cell.angle_alpha   90.00
_cell.angle_beta   90.00
_cell.angle_gamma   90.00
#
_symmetry.space_group_name_H-M   'P 1'
#
loop_
_entity.id
_entity.type
_entity.pdbx_description
1 polymer ?
#
loop_
_entity_poly.entity_id
_entity_poly.type
_entity_poly.pdbx_seq_one_letter_code
_entity_poly.pdbx_strand_id
1 'polypeptide(L)'
;YLKRLVQYISHTKTHNAEMLSIAQALIKIHKDHSSFQNCMKENLYLRLLLLYISEESSLHNQEDAPAAIRITKAKKWIEQHYEEALTLEKVAQQVNMSRSHFARQFRQYTGFSMIDYLLKVRCDVIATQLAQSDTDISEIAFAAGFSNLSHFYRHFKRRYSTTPRAFRQMIRSQGVIMTA
;
A
#
# COMPACT_ATOMS: atom_id res chain seq x y z
N TYR A 1 12.99 15.39 28.15
CA TYR A 1 12.48 14.45 27.12
C TYR A 1 12.17 13.08 27.72
N LEU A 2 13.11 12.42 28.41
CA LEU A 2 12.94 11.08 29.01
C LEU A 2 11.76 10.97 29.98
N LYS A 3 11.52 11.98 30.84
CA LYS A 3 10.35 12.01 31.74
C LYS A 3 9.01 12.03 30.99
N ARG A 4 8.92 12.77 29.86
CA ARG A 4 7.74 12.81 29.00
C ARG A 4 7.52 11.49 28.28
N LEU A 5 8.60 10.82 27.84
CA LEU A 5 8.55 9.52 27.17
C LEU A 5 8.00 8.45 28.13
N VAL A 6 8.46 8.40 29.38
CA VAL A 6 7.99 7.45 30.38
C VAL A 6 6.55 7.73 30.79
N GLN A 7 6.16 9.01 30.88
CA GLN A 7 4.79 9.39 31.14
C GLN A 7 3.85 9.02 29.99
N TYR A 8 4.32 9.10 28.74
CA TYR A 8 3.61 8.62 27.56
C TYR A 8 3.46 7.10 27.59
N ILE A 9 4.54 6.37 27.89
CA ILE A 9 4.56 4.89 27.99
C ILE A 9 3.62 4.41 29.12
N SER A 10 3.54 5.12 30.27
CA SER A 10 2.64 4.76 31.37
C SER A 10 1.17 5.05 31.07
N HIS A 11 0.85 5.87 30.06
CA HIS A 11 -0.52 6.19 29.64
C HIS A 11 -1.00 5.36 28.45
N THR A 12 -0.10 4.70 27.71
CA THR A 12 -0.49 3.74 26.68
C THR A 12 -0.97 2.46 27.37
N LYS A 13 -2.14 1.96 27.00
CA LYS A 13 -2.80 0.77 27.58
C LYS A 13 -2.07 -0.55 27.33
N THR A 14 -0.84 -0.55 26.82
CA THR A 14 0.00 -1.71 26.61
C THR A 14 0.71 -2.04 27.93
N HIS A 15 0.17 -3.03 28.62
CA HIS A 15 0.69 -3.51 29.91
C HIS A 15 1.90 -4.43 29.68
N ASN A 16 3.01 -3.86 29.21
CA ASN A 16 4.25 -4.62 29.21
C ASN A 16 5.13 -4.19 30.39
N ALA A 17 5.09 -4.96 31.48
CA ALA A 17 5.84 -4.71 32.71
C ALA A 17 7.35 -4.58 32.45
N GLU A 18 7.86 -5.28 31.45
CA GLU A 18 9.28 -5.24 31.06
C GLU A 18 9.67 -3.90 30.44
N MET A 19 8.87 -3.35 29.54
CA MET A 19 9.10 -2.03 28.92
C MET A 19 9.12 -0.92 30.00
N LEU A 20 8.20 -1.00 30.97
CA LEU A 20 8.15 -0.05 32.08
C LEU A 20 9.39 -0.14 32.97
N SER A 21 9.89 -1.38 33.24
CA SER A 21 11.08 -1.60 34.03
C SER A 21 12.35 -1.07 33.36
N ILE A 22 12.49 -1.26 32.04
CA ILE A 22 13.58 -0.72 31.23
C ILE A 22 13.55 0.82 31.23
N ALA A 23 12.38 1.43 31.07
CA ALA A 23 12.23 2.87 31.09
C ALA A 23 12.56 3.49 32.47
N GLN A 24 12.17 2.83 33.56
CA GLN A 24 12.51 3.24 34.92
C GLN A 24 14.02 3.11 35.22
N ALA A 25 14.66 2.03 34.76
CA ALA A 25 16.10 1.85 34.87
C ALA A 25 16.87 2.94 34.11
N LEU A 26 16.41 3.32 32.92
CA LEU A 26 16.96 4.41 32.12
C LEU A 26 16.93 5.76 32.87
N ILE A 27 15.82 6.08 33.53
CA ILE A 27 15.71 7.33 34.32
C ILE A 27 16.68 7.32 35.49
N LYS A 28 16.85 6.16 36.15
CA LYS A 28 17.75 6.01 37.29
C LYS A 28 19.21 6.22 36.87
N ILE A 29 19.62 5.67 35.74
CA ILE A 29 20.97 5.78 35.20
C ILE A 29 21.22 7.20 34.67
N HIS A 30 20.23 7.81 34.03
CA HIS A 30 20.35 9.17 33.48
C HIS A 30 20.56 10.26 34.58
N LYS A 31 20.16 10.00 35.81
CA LYS A 31 20.40 10.91 36.94
C LYS A 31 21.80 10.87 37.46
N ASP A 32 22.58 9.83 37.14
CA ASP A 32 23.94 9.60 37.63
C ASP A 32 24.93 9.50 36.46
N HIS A 33 25.13 10.62 35.77
CA HIS A 33 26.02 10.75 34.61
C HIS A 33 27.51 10.69 34.90
N SER A 34 27.93 10.44 36.14
CA SER A 34 29.34 10.63 36.59
C SER A 34 30.29 9.50 36.16
N SER A 35 29.82 8.40 35.59
CA SER A 35 30.68 7.25 35.23
C SER A 35 30.52 6.85 33.75
N PHE A 36 31.67 6.55 33.10
CA PHE A 36 31.69 5.94 31.75
C PHE A 36 30.86 4.67 31.64
N GLN A 37 30.82 3.88 32.73
CA GLN A 37 29.96 2.69 32.80
C GLN A 37 28.48 3.02 32.74
N ASN A 38 28.03 4.15 33.29
CA ASN A 38 26.61 4.58 33.24
C ASN A 38 26.23 5.04 31.84
N CYS A 39 27.14 5.70 31.11
CA CYS A 39 26.94 6.10 29.73
C CYS A 39 26.76 4.86 28.79
N MET A 40 27.57 3.80 29.01
CA MET A 40 27.41 2.55 28.25
C MET A 40 26.09 1.82 28.58
N LYS A 41 25.70 1.79 29.83
CA LYS A 41 24.44 1.20 30.27
C LYS A 41 23.26 1.99 29.71
N GLU A 42 23.30 3.31 29.69
CA GLU A 42 22.28 4.17 29.12
C GLU A 42 22.07 3.89 27.62
N ASN A 43 23.15 3.78 26.85
CA ASN A 43 23.08 3.39 25.43
C ASN A 43 22.48 1.99 25.21
N LEU A 44 22.82 1.02 26.06
CA LEU A 44 22.29 -0.32 25.98
C LEU A 44 20.79 -0.36 26.29
N TYR A 45 20.35 0.33 27.34
CA TYR A 45 18.94 0.39 27.72
C TYR A 45 18.09 1.17 26.68
N LEU A 46 18.66 2.22 26.06
CA LEU A 46 18.01 2.91 24.95
C LEU A 46 17.81 1.98 23.74
N ARG A 47 18.83 1.20 23.39
CA ARG A 47 18.72 0.22 22.29
C ARG A 47 17.70 -0.86 22.61
N LEU A 48 17.68 -1.38 23.83
CA LEU A 48 16.68 -2.36 24.27
C LEU A 48 15.27 -1.77 24.21
N LEU A 49 15.07 -0.54 24.64
CA LEU A 49 13.78 0.14 24.56
C LEU A 49 13.33 0.33 23.11
N LEU A 50 14.25 0.71 22.21
CA LEU A 50 13.95 0.86 20.79
C LEU A 50 13.63 -0.48 20.12
N LEU A 51 14.33 -1.57 20.48
CA LEU A 51 14.00 -2.93 20.02
C LEU A 51 12.61 -3.35 20.50
N TYR A 52 12.31 -3.11 21.78
CA TYR A 52 11.01 -3.44 22.36
C TYR A 52 9.86 -2.67 21.70
N ILE A 53 10.04 -1.37 21.48
CA ILE A 53 9.08 -0.54 20.74
C ILE A 53 8.93 -1.04 19.29
N SER A 54 10.03 -1.47 18.66
CA SER A 54 10.03 -2.03 17.31
C SER A 54 9.27 -3.36 17.23
N GLU A 55 9.43 -4.24 18.23
CA GLU A 55 8.72 -5.51 18.30
C GLU A 55 7.23 -5.34 18.62
N GLU A 56 6.87 -4.50 19.57
CA GLU A 56 5.46 -4.15 19.83
C GLU A 56 4.82 -3.44 18.63
N SER A 57 5.57 -2.55 17.97
CA SER A 57 5.15 -1.97 16.70
C SER A 57 4.90 -3.04 15.64
N SER A 58 5.68 -4.12 15.59
CA SER A 58 5.47 -5.20 14.63
C SER A 58 4.24 -6.05 14.95
N LEU A 59 3.88 -6.22 16.22
CA LEU A 59 2.69 -6.96 16.66
C LEU A 59 1.40 -6.10 16.61
N HIS A 60 1.50 -4.80 16.86
CA HIS A 60 0.37 -3.83 16.80
C HIS A 60 0.22 -3.16 15.41
N ASN A 61 1.26 -3.20 14.59
CA ASN A 61 1.38 -2.47 13.33
C ASN A 61 0.64 -3.09 12.14
N GLN A 62 -0.26 -4.04 12.33
CA GLN A 62 -1.25 -4.29 11.28
C GLN A 62 -2.34 -3.20 11.26
N GLU A 63 -2.59 -2.50 12.38
CA GLU A 63 -3.59 -1.43 12.44
C GLU A 63 -3.05 -0.01 12.23
N ASP A 64 -1.76 0.27 12.52
CA ASP A 64 -1.18 1.61 12.52
C ASP A 64 -0.10 1.87 11.45
N ALA A 65 0.02 1.02 10.44
CA ALA A 65 0.86 1.39 9.29
C ALA A 65 0.37 2.72 8.70
N PRO A 66 1.26 3.70 8.41
CA PRO A 66 0.87 4.95 7.77
C PRO A 66 -0.06 4.69 6.60
N ALA A 67 -1.12 5.49 6.45
CA ALA A 67 -2.13 5.29 5.41
C ALA A 67 -1.51 5.12 4.01
N ALA A 68 -0.39 5.81 3.74
CA ALA A 68 0.39 5.67 2.52
C ALA A 68 0.86 4.23 2.26
N ILE A 69 1.36 3.54 3.29
CA ILE A 69 1.85 2.14 3.17
C ILE A 69 0.66 1.21 2.89
N ARG A 70 -0.46 1.38 3.60
CA ARG A 70 -1.68 0.59 3.37
C ARG A 70 -2.24 0.81 1.97
N ILE A 71 -2.26 2.05 1.49
CA ILE A 71 -2.72 2.36 0.12
C ILE A 71 -1.77 1.77 -0.93
N THR A 72 -0.46 1.79 -0.70
CA THR A 72 0.52 1.14 -1.59
C THR A 72 0.32 -0.38 -1.64
N LYS A 73 0.07 -1.02 -0.51
CA LYS A 73 -0.30 -2.45 -0.46
C LYS A 73 -1.60 -2.73 -1.22
N ALA A 74 -2.62 -1.89 -1.04
CA ALA A 74 -3.90 -2.01 -1.77
C ALA A 74 -3.72 -1.88 -3.28
N LYS A 75 -2.92 -0.92 -3.75
CA LYS A 75 -2.59 -0.80 -5.18
C LYS A 75 -1.95 -2.07 -5.73
N LYS A 76 -0.90 -2.55 -5.08
CA LYS A 76 -0.21 -3.79 -5.48
C LYS A 76 -1.18 -4.99 -5.50
N TRP A 77 -2.05 -5.09 -4.51
CA TRP A 77 -3.04 -6.16 -4.46
C TRP A 77 -4.05 -6.06 -5.61
N ILE A 78 -4.56 -4.86 -5.94
CA ILE A 78 -5.44 -4.62 -7.10
C ILE A 78 -4.72 -4.99 -8.40
N GLU A 79 -3.45 -4.63 -8.55
CA GLU A 79 -2.63 -4.95 -9.73
C GLU A 79 -2.35 -6.45 -9.90
N GLN A 80 -2.41 -7.22 -8.82
CA GLN A 80 -2.24 -8.68 -8.83
C GLN A 80 -3.55 -9.46 -9.05
N HIS A 81 -4.71 -8.83 -8.75
CA HIS A 81 -6.03 -9.49 -8.78
C HIS A 81 -7.04 -8.75 -9.68
N TYR A 82 -6.54 -7.99 -10.66
CA TYR A 82 -7.39 -7.13 -11.51
C TYR A 82 -8.44 -7.91 -12.31
N GLU A 83 -8.21 -9.18 -12.59
CA GLU A 83 -9.13 -10.05 -13.32
C GLU A 83 -10.39 -10.39 -12.50
N GLU A 84 -10.26 -10.39 -11.18
CA GLU A 84 -11.33 -10.75 -10.26
C GLU A 84 -12.39 -9.65 -10.11
N ALA A 85 -13.59 -10.07 -9.64
CA ALA A 85 -14.63 -9.13 -9.20
C ALA A 85 -14.25 -8.46 -7.88
N LEU A 86 -13.45 -7.39 -7.94
CA LEU A 86 -13.00 -6.64 -6.77
C LEU A 86 -14.07 -5.65 -6.32
N THR A 87 -14.42 -5.73 -5.04
CA THR A 87 -15.27 -4.73 -4.38
C THR A 87 -14.45 -3.84 -3.45
N LEU A 88 -14.97 -2.65 -3.18
CA LEU A 88 -14.33 -1.71 -2.24
C LEU A 88 -14.14 -2.35 -0.86
N GLU A 89 -15.10 -3.14 -0.41
CA GLU A 89 -15.07 -3.86 0.86
C GLU A 89 -13.93 -4.87 0.89
N LYS A 90 -13.81 -5.71 -0.16
CA LYS A 90 -12.79 -6.76 -0.27
C LYS A 90 -11.39 -6.15 -0.20
N VAL A 91 -11.14 -5.06 -0.93
CA VAL A 91 -9.84 -4.38 -0.91
C VAL A 91 -9.55 -3.69 0.41
N ALA A 92 -10.55 -3.03 1.02
CA ALA A 92 -10.40 -2.38 2.32
C ALA A 92 -10.03 -3.39 3.42
N GLN A 93 -10.66 -4.57 3.43
CA GLN A 93 -10.36 -5.66 4.36
C GLN A 93 -8.92 -6.17 4.22
N GLN A 94 -8.38 -6.27 2.99
CA GLN A 94 -7.00 -6.70 2.74
C GLN A 94 -5.94 -5.78 3.37
N VAL A 95 -6.30 -4.55 3.67
CA VAL A 95 -5.39 -3.56 4.26
C VAL A 95 -5.85 -3.10 5.65
N ASN A 96 -6.75 -3.87 6.29
CA ASN A 96 -7.28 -3.60 7.63
C ASN A 96 -7.81 -2.16 7.78
N MET A 97 -8.65 -1.73 6.81
CA MET A 97 -9.30 -0.42 6.84
C MET A 97 -10.81 -0.56 6.74
N SER A 98 -11.55 0.33 7.39
CA SER A 98 -12.99 0.43 7.12
C SER A 98 -13.22 0.95 5.70
N ARG A 99 -14.33 0.51 5.07
CA ARG A 99 -14.72 0.91 3.70
C ARG A 99 -14.63 2.42 3.47
N SER A 100 -15.23 3.21 4.37
CA SER A 100 -15.28 4.67 4.23
C SER A 100 -13.92 5.32 4.38
N HIS A 101 -13.11 4.84 5.31
CA HIS A 101 -11.74 5.34 5.53
C HIS A 101 -10.85 4.99 4.34
N PHE A 102 -10.90 3.75 3.87
CA PHE A 102 -10.17 3.31 2.69
C PHE A 102 -10.53 4.13 1.45
N ALA A 103 -11.81 4.30 1.13
CA ALA A 103 -12.25 5.06 -0.04
C ALA A 103 -11.71 6.50 -0.05
N ARG A 104 -11.78 7.18 1.10
CA ARG A 104 -11.26 8.54 1.27
C ARG A 104 -9.74 8.59 1.10
N GLN A 105 -9.01 7.73 1.81
CA GLN A 105 -7.55 7.68 1.76
C GLN A 105 -7.05 7.26 0.38
N PHE A 106 -7.65 6.24 -0.23
CA PHE A 106 -7.26 5.80 -1.57
C PHE A 106 -7.37 6.92 -2.60
N ARG A 107 -8.49 7.67 -2.57
CA ARG A 107 -8.68 8.82 -3.46
C ARG A 107 -7.69 9.96 -3.16
N GLN A 108 -7.42 10.22 -1.90
CA GLN A 108 -6.45 11.25 -1.48
C GLN A 108 -5.04 10.96 -1.99
N TYR A 109 -4.58 9.69 -1.87
CA TYR A 109 -3.22 9.30 -2.25
C TYR A 109 -3.04 9.00 -3.74
N THR A 110 -4.09 8.55 -4.43
CA THR A 110 -3.99 8.11 -5.84
C THR A 110 -4.61 9.09 -6.84
N GLY A 111 -5.47 10.00 -6.38
CA GLY A 111 -6.29 10.87 -7.22
C GLY A 111 -7.51 10.17 -7.84
N PHE A 112 -7.65 8.84 -7.66
CA PHE A 112 -8.70 8.02 -8.28
C PHE A 112 -9.58 7.36 -7.22
N SER A 113 -10.84 7.06 -7.56
CA SER A 113 -11.57 6.05 -6.80
C SER A 113 -10.91 4.67 -7.00
N MET A 114 -11.12 3.73 -6.06
CA MET A 114 -10.59 2.36 -6.20
C MET A 114 -11.09 1.68 -7.48
N ILE A 115 -12.35 1.89 -7.84
CA ILE A 115 -12.96 1.33 -9.06
C ILE A 115 -12.34 1.96 -10.31
N ASP A 116 -12.16 3.29 -10.35
CA ASP A 116 -11.49 3.93 -11.50
C ASP A 116 -10.05 3.48 -11.64
N TYR A 117 -9.34 3.24 -10.52
CA TYR A 117 -8.00 2.69 -10.52
C TYR A 117 -7.97 1.26 -11.07
N LEU A 118 -8.88 0.39 -10.63
CA LEU A 118 -9.02 -0.97 -11.16
C LEU A 118 -9.27 -0.97 -12.68
N LEU A 119 -10.22 -0.12 -13.14
CA LEU A 119 -10.53 0.00 -14.56
C LEU A 119 -9.34 0.55 -15.37
N LYS A 120 -8.55 1.44 -14.77
CA LYS A 120 -7.29 1.91 -15.35
C LYS A 120 -6.31 0.75 -15.53
N VAL A 121 -6.07 -0.05 -14.49
CA VAL A 121 -5.16 -1.21 -14.53
C VAL A 121 -5.60 -2.20 -15.61
N ARG A 122 -6.88 -2.54 -15.66
CA ARG A 122 -7.46 -3.43 -16.69
C ARG A 122 -7.20 -2.90 -18.11
N CYS A 123 -7.47 -1.62 -18.34
CA CYS A 123 -7.23 -1.02 -19.65
C CYS A 123 -5.73 -1.02 -20.02
N ASP A 124 -4.82 -0.82 -19.07
CA ASP A 124 -3.38 -0.84 -19.32
C ASP A 124 -2.87 -2.24 -19.69
N VAL A 125 -3.36 -3.28 -19.01
CA VAL A 125 -3.08 -4.69 -19.35
C VAL A 125 -3.62 -5.01 -20.74
N ILE A 126 -4.85 -4.63 -21.05
CA ILE A 126 -5.45 -4.84 -22.37
C ILE A 126 -4.61 -4.15 -23.47
N ALA A 127 -4.19 -2.91 -23.25
CA ALA A 127 -3.34 -2.19 -24.20
C ALA A 127 -2.03 -2.94 -24.52
N THR A 128 -1.41 -3.53 -23.48
CA THR A 128 -0.22 -4.37 -23.64
C THR A 128 -0.53 -5.64 -24.46
N GLN A 129 -1.62 -6.32 -24.15
CA GLN A 129 -2.01 -7.54 -24.90
C GLN A 129 -2.41 -7.25 -26.36
N LEU A 130 -3.07 -6.11 -26.61
CA LEU A 130 -3.38 -5.67 -27.97
C LEU A 130 -2.13 -5.42 -28.83
N ALA A 131 -1.03 -4.99 -28.21
CA ALA A 131 0.24 -4.80 -28.88
C ALA A 131 0.97 -6.12 -29.18
N GLN A 132 0.80 -7.14 -28.33
CA GLN A 132 1.58 -8.37 -28.33
C GLN A 132 0.89 -9.56 -28.99
N SER A 133 -0.44 -9.56 -29.17
CA SER A 133 -1.19 -10.70 -29.68
C SER A 133 -2.26 -10.34 -30.68
N ASP A 134 -2.67 -11.34 -31.48
CA ASP A 134 -3.79 -11.29 -32.41
C ASP A 134 -5.13 -11.76 -31.81
N THR A 135 -5.11 -12.11 -30.53
CA THR A 135 -6.28 -12.57 -29.78
C THR A 135 -7.45 -11.59 -29.95
N ASP A 136 -8.66 -12.14 -30.03
CA ASP A 136 -9.86 -11.31 -30.19
C ASP A 136 -9.98 -10.27 -29.07
N ILE A 137 -10.42 -9.05 -29.43
CA ILE A 137 -10.50 -7.92 -28.49
C ILE A 137 -11.49 -8.21 -27.37
N SER A 138 -12.58 -8.92 -27.65
CA SER A 138 -13.58 -9.30 -26.65
C SER A 138 -13.01 -10.33 -25.68
N GLU A 139 -12.27 -11.28 -26.17
CA GLU A 139 -11.60 -12.29 -25.35
C GLU A 139 -10.58 -11.65 -24.39
N ILE A 140 -9.72 -10.77 -24.89
CA ILE A 140 -8.78 -10.00 -24.04
C ILE A 140 -9.54 -9.19 -22.98
N ALA A 141 -10.66 -8.55 -23.34
CA ALA A 141 -11.44 -7.73 -22.41
C ALA A 141 -12.06 -8.58 -21.28
N PHE A 142 -12.62 -9.75 -21.63
CA PHE A 142 -13.19 -10.67 -20.64
C PHE A 142 -12.09 -11.27 -19.73
N ALA A 143 -10.97 -11.69 -20.30
CA ALA A 143 -9.83 -12.18 -19.53
C ALA A 143 -9.28 -11.12 -18.55
N ALA A 144 -9.31 -9.84 -18.93
CA ALA A 144 -8.95 -8.75 -18.04
C ALA A 144 -10.02 -8.40 -16.98
N GLY A 145 -11.12 -9.16 -16.89
CA GLY A 145 -12.16 -9.02 -15.87
C GLY A 145 -13.27 -8.04 -16.19
N PHE A 146 -13.44 -7.60 -17.45
CA PHE A 146 -14.64 -6.88 -17.85
C PHE A 146 -15.80 -7.86 -18.09
N SER A 147 -16.94 -7.59 -17.48
CA SER A 147 -18.18 -8.37 -17.68
C SER A 147 -19.04 -7.86 -18.84
N ASN A 148 -18.71 -6.67 -19.40
CA ASN A 148 -19.51 -6.03 -20.43
C ASN A 148 -18.62 -5.25 -21.40
N LEU A 149 -18.72 -5.58 -22.68
CA LEU A 149 -17.90 -4.95 -23.74
C LEU A 149 -18.19 -3.46 -23.91
N SER A 150 -19.46 -3.04 -23.83
CA SER A 150 -19.80 -1.62 -23.94
C SER A 150 -19.15 -0.78 -22.84
N HIS A 151 -19.08 -1.33 -21.63
CA HIS A 151 -18.36 -0.72 -20.50
C HIS A 151 -16.87 -0.66 -20.78
N PHE A 152 -16.27 -1.75 -21.26
CA PHE A 152 -14.88 -1.79 -21.68
C PHE A 152 -14.56 -0.74 -22.75
N TYR A 153 -15.28 -0.74 -23.88
CA TYR A 153 -15.03 0.20 -24.98
C TYR A 153 -15.08 1.66 -24.53
N ARG A 154 -16.05 2.01 -23.68
CA ARG A 154 -16.18 3.36 -23.12
C ARG A 154 -14.96 3.75 -22.27
N HIS A 155 -14.51 2.86 -21.37
CA HIS A 155 -13.37 3.13 -20.49
C HIS A 155 -12.05 3.17 -21.26
N PHE A 156 -11.85 2.28 -22.21
CA PHE A 156 -10.67 2.24 -23.06
C PHE A 156 -10.56 3.53 -23.91
N LYS A 157 -11.65 3.93 -24.57
CA LYS A 157 -11.69 5.17 -25.37
C LYS A 157 -11.44 6.40 -24.49
N ARG A 158 -11.99 6.45 -23.27
CA ARG A 158 -11.74 7.55 -22.32
C ARG A 158 -10.26 7.66 -21.94
N ARG A 159 -9.57 6.51 -21.83
CA ARG A 159 -8.17 6.46 -21.38
C ARG A 159 -7.18 6.71 -22.50
N TYR A 160 -7.39 6.11 -23.65
CA TYR A 160 -6.44 6.14 -24.77
C TYR A 160 -6.89 7.06 -25.91
N SER A 161 -8.03 7.74 -25.79
CA SER A 161 -8.62 8.62 -26.80
C SER A 161 -8.89 7.94 -28.16
N THR A 162 -8.84 6.61 -28.21
CA THR A 162 -9.05 5.82 -29.42
C THR A 162 -9.76 4.51 -29.12
N THR A 163 -10.24 3.82 -30.14
CA THR A 163 -10.85 2.49 -29.97
C THR A 163 -9.78 1.40 -29.83
N PRO A 164 -10.05 0.26 -29.16
CA PRO A 164 -9.09 -0.85 -29.06
C PRO A 164 -8.57 -1.34 -30.42
N ARG A 165 -9.45 -1.38 -31.43
CA ARG A 165 -9.09 -1.78 -32.80
C ARG A 165 -8.12 -0.79 -33.44
N ALA A 166 -8.43 0.49 -33.39
CA ALA A 166 -7.55 1.54 -33.93
C ALA A 166 -6.21 1.60 -33.16
N PHE A 167 -6.25 1.39 -31.84
CA PHE A 167 -5.05 1.31 -31.01
C PHE A 167 -4.13 0.17 -31.46
N ARG A 168 -4.67 -1.04 -31.67
CA ARG A 168 -3.91 -2.19 -32.20
C ARG A 168 -3.27 -1.89 -33.56
N GLN A 169 -4.02 -1.28 -34.48
CA GLN A 169 -3.52 -0.91 -35.80
C GLN A 169 -2.38 0.13 -35.71
N MET A 170 -2.55 1.14 -34.89
CA MET A 170 -1.55 2.20 -34.69
C MET A 170 -0.22 1.65 -34.16
N ILE A 171 -0.24 0.80 -33.16
CA ILE A 171 0.98 0.22 -32.58
C ILE A 171 1.69 -0.67 -33.60
N ARG A 172 0.96 -1.45 -34.36
CA ARG A 172 1.55 -2.34 -35.40
C ARG A 172 2.19 -1.56 -36.54
N SER A 173 1.55 -0.48 -37.00
CA SER A 173 2.14 0.39 -38.01
C SER A 173 3.40 1.10 -37.53
N GLN A 174 3.48 1.46 -36.24
CA GLN A 174 4.71 2.02 -35.67
C GLN A 174 5.81 0.99 -35.44
N GLY A 175 5.47 -0.27 -35.10
CA GLY A 175 6.43 -1.37 -34.92
C GLY A 175 7.09 -1.82 -36.24
N VAL A 176 6.41 -1.69 -37.36
CA VAL A 176 6.96 -2.00 -38.67
C VAL A 176 8.03 -0.99 -39.12
N ILE A 177 7.97 0.24 -38.63
CA ILE A 177 8.97 1.29 -38.98
C ILE A 177 10.30 1.09 -38.21
N MET A 178 10.30 0.39 -37.08
CA MET A 178 11.51 0.14 -36.28
C MET A 178 12.29 -1.12 -36.70
N THR A 179 11.77 -1.93 -37.59
CA THR A 179 12.39 -3.19 -38.03
C THR A 179 12.83 -3.15 -39.51
N ALA A 180 12.74 -2.00 -40.14
CA ALA A 180 13.23 -1.72 -41.50
C ALA A 180 14.37 -0.71 -41.46
#